data_f2047cfea5b492db0744e512456f1323
#
_entry.id   f2047cfea5b492db0744e512456f1323
#
_cell.length_a   1.000
_cell.length_b   1.000
_cell.length_c   1.000
_cell.angle_alpha   90.00
_cell.angle_beta   90.00
_cell.angle_gamma   90.00
#
_symmetry.space_group_name_H-M   'P 1'
#
loop_
_entity.id
_entity.type
_entity.pdbx_description
1 polymer ?
#
loop_
_entity_poly.entity_id
_entity_poly.type
_entity_poly.pdbx_seq_one_letter_code
_entity_poly.pdbx_strand_id
1 'polypeptide(L)'
;NDLMVLDPNAMKAYNQEPDQCWECFSCVKICPTQAVEVRGYADFVPLGSSIMPMLGTEDVMWTCKFRNGVIKRFKFPIRTTPEGTANAYADLKGKDLDGGLLSTEEADGYSIPTPQATV
;
A
#
# COMPACT_ATOMS: atom_id res chain seq x y z
N ASN A 1 13.75 11.03 -2.72
CA ASN A 1 14.11 11.93 -1.62
C ASN A 1 14.82 11.16 -0.50
N ASP A 2 15.95 11.71 -0.04
CA ASP A 2 16.76 11.13 1.03
C ASP A 2 16.19 11.54 2.41
N LEU A 3 14.93 11.22 2.65
CA LEU A 3 14.25 11.59 3.90
C LEU A 3 14.51 10.58 5.02
N MET A 4 14.67 9.31 4.68
CA MET A 4 14.95 8.26 5.65
C MET A 4 16.45 8.16 5.90
N VAL A 5 16.86 8.42 7.11
CA VAL A 5 18.24 8.47 7.55
C VAL A 5 18.45 7.49 8.69
N LEU A 6 19.61 6.84 8.73
CA LEU A 6 19.99 5.98 9.84
C LEU A 6 20.66 6.81 10.93
N ASP A 7 20.14 6.75 12.14
CA ASP A 7 20.82 7.23 13.33
C ASP A 7 21.89 6.19 13.73
N PRO A 8 23.18 6.53 13.63
CA PRO A 8 24.26 5.57 13.92
C PRO A 8 24.36 5.22 15.42
N ASN A 9 23.85 6.05 16.30
CA ASN A 9 23.88 5.80 17.75
C ASN A 9 22.73 4.90 18.19
N ALA A 10 21.53 5.19 17.72
CA ALA A 10 20.35 4.39 18.01
C ALA A 10 20.21 3.17 17.11
N MET A 11 20.95 3.10 16.00
CA MET A 11 20.83 2.08 14.95
C MET A 11 19.39 1.93 14.42
N LYS A 12 18.69 3.05 14.31
CA LYS A 12 17.31 3.12 13.84
C LYS A 12 17.18 4.13 12.72
N ALA A 13 16.35 3.80 11.75
CA ALA A 13 15.96 4.74 10.72
C ALA A 13 14.90 5.72 11.23
N TYR A 14 14.99 6.96 10.79
CA TYR A 14 13.99 7.98 11.07
C TYR A 14 13.79 8.88 9.85
N ASN A 15 12.62 9.48 9.77
CA ASN A 15 12.33 10.49 8.76
C ASN A 15 12.79 11.85 9.27
N GLN A 16 13.82 12.43 8.62
CA GLN A 16 14.42 13.69 9.09
C GLN A 16 13.59 14.92 8.75
N GLU A 17 12.76 14.85 7.72
CA GLU A 17 11.90 15.96 7.27
C GLU A 17 10.51 15.45 6.88
N PRO A 18 9.65 15.16 7.87
CA PRO A 18 8.33 14.60 7.61
C PRO A 18 7.44 15.44 6.70
N ASP A 19 7.59 16.76 6.77
CA ASP A 19 6.79 17.71 5.96
C ASP A 19 7.07 17.59 4.45
N GLN A 20 8.19 17.01 4.07
CA GLN A 20 8.57 16.79 2.67
C GLN A 20 8.29 15.38 2.18
N CYS A 21 7.65 14.58 2.99
CA CYS A 21 7.28 13.22 2.63
C CYS A 21 6.16 13.22 1.58
N TRP A 22 6.39 12.51 0.47
CA TRP A 22 5.41 12.36 -0.60
C TRP A 22 4.45 11.19 -0.40
N GLU A 23 4.60 10.45 0.67
CA GLU A 23 3.80 9.25 0.93
C GLU A 23 3.92 8.20 -0.18
N CYS A 24 5.10 8.06 -0.77
CA CYS A 24 5.32 7.11 -1.87
C CYS A 24 5.43 5.65 -1.42
N PHE A 25 5.54 5.39 -0.13
CA PHE A 25 5.66 4.06 0.49
C PHE A 25 6.93 3.28 0.15
N SER A 26 7.90 3.88 -0.53
CA SER A 26 9.14 3.18 -0.91
C SER A 26 9.92 2.69 0.30
N CYS A 27 10.03 3.49 1.35
CA CYS A 27 10.76 3.13 2.57
C CYS A 27 10.12 1.93 3.30
N VAL A 28 8.80 1.87 3.36
CA VAL A 28 8.08 0.76 4.00
C VAL A 28 8.11 -0.50 3.16
N LYS A 29 8.10 -0.37 1.83
CA LYS A 29 8.18 -1.51 0.91
C LYS A 29 9.55 -2.16 0.88
N ILE A 30 10.61 -1.37 0.97
CA ILE A 30 11.99 -1.89 0.88
C ILE A 30 12.47 -2.49 2.20
N CYS A 31 11.85 -2.16 3.32
CA CYS A 31 12.27 -2.63 4.63
C CYS A 31 12.08 -4.15 4.76
N PRO A 32 13.17 -4.95 4.87
CA PRO A 32 13.06 -6.40 4.87
C PRO A 32 12.50 -6.96 6.18
N THR A 33 12.57 -6.20 7.25
CA THR A 33 12.15 -6.63 8.60
C THR A 33 10.80 -6.05 9.02
N GLN A 34 10.13 -5.29 8.15
CA GLN A 34 8.88 -4.60 8.47
C GLN A 34 8.99 -3.68 9.68
N ALA A 35 10.15 -3.05 9.86
CA ALA A 35 10.41 -2.15 10.98
C ALA A 35 9.85 -0.73 10.75
N VAL A 36 9.52 -0.40 9.51
CA VAL A 36 8.96 0.90 9.12
C VAL A 36 7.48 0.72 8.81
N GLU A 37 6.64 1.51 9.45
CA GLU A 37 5.20 1.51 9.22
C GLU A 37 4.71 2.93 8.89
N VAL A 38 3.58 3.02 8.20
CA VAL A 38 2.88 4.27 7.94
C VAL A 38 1.65 4.35 8.82
N ARG A 39 1.53 5.46 9.54
CA ARG A 39 0.37 5.77 10.37
C ARG A 39 -0.63 6.61 9.61
N GLY A 40 -1.91 6.26 9.73
CA GLY A 40 -2.96 6.92 9.00
C GLY A 40 -3.44 8.21 9.66
N TYR A 41 -3.80 9.17 8.79
CA TYR A 41 -4.49 10.41 9.16
C TYR A 41 -5.87 10.48 8.50
N ALA A 42 -6.49 9.33 8.24
CA ALA A 42 -7.81 9.18 7.65
C ALA A 42 -7.92 9.48 6.14
N ASP A 43 -6.83 9.78 5.47
CA ASP A 43 -6.79 9.99 4.01
C ASP A 43 -6.60 8.67 3.22
N PHE A 44 -5.87 7.71 3.78
CA PHE A 44 -5.64 6.40 3.16
C PHE A 44 -5.91 5.21 4.11
N VAL A 45 -5.85 5.41 5.42
CA VAL A 45 -6.29 4.46 6.44
C VAL A 45 -6.98 5.21 7.58
N PRO A 46 -7.88 4.59 8.34
CA PRO A 46 -8.53 5.25 9.46
C PRO A 46 -7.52 5.80 10.48
N LEU A 47 -7.85 6.94 11.08
CA LEU A 47 -7.00 7.61 12.06
C LEU A 47 -6.52 6.66 13.16
N GLY A 48 -5.23 6.67 13.42
CA GLY A 48 -4.59 5.81 14.42
C GLY A 48 -4.34 4.37 13.97
N SER A 49 -4.70 4.04 12.72
CA SER A 49 -4.33 2.78 12.09
C SER A 49 -2.90 2.83 11.56
N SER A 50 -2.31 1.69 11.31
CA SER A 50 -1.04 1.58 10.61
C SER A 50 -1.16 0.63 9.42
N ILE A 51 -0.38 0.90 8.39
CA ILE A 51 -0.29 0.06 7.21
C ILE A 51 1.17 -0.31 6.95
N MET A 52 1.40 -1.56 6.63
CA MET A 52 2.73 -2.09 6.47
C MET A 52 2.75 -3.17 5.38
N PRO A 53 3.54 -2.99 4.31
CA PRO A 53 3.68 -3.98 3.28
C PRO A 53 4.78 -4.99 3.60
N MET A 54 4.65 -6.19 3.07
CA MET A 54 5.73 -7.17 2.95
C MET A 54 5.88 -7.53 1.49
N LEU A 55 7.01 -7.16 0.91
CA LEU A 55 7.33 -7.42 -0.49
C LEU A 55 7.80 -8.86 -0.65
N GLY A 56 7.04 -9.66 -1.38
CA GLY A 56 7.43 -10.99 -1.81
C GLY A 56 8.03 -11.00 -3.22
N THR A 57 8.29 -12.18 -3.74
CA THR A 57 8.80 -12.36 -5.11
C THR A 57 7.70 -12.15 -6.14
N GLU A 58 6.51 -12.66 -5.88
CA GLU A 58 5.37 -12.67 -6.81
C GLU A 58 4.22 -11.77 -6.36
N ASP A 59 4.26 -11.31 -5.12
CA ASP A 59 3.17 -10.55 -4.52
C ASP A 59 3.65 -9.57 -3.45
N VAL A 60 2.75 -8.68 -3.08
CA VAL A 60 2.88 -7.77 -1.93
C VAL A 60 1.75 -8.06 -0.96
N MET A 61 2.08 -8.32 0.29
CA MET A 61 1.13 -8.45 1.37
C MET A 61 1.04 -7.14 2.16
N TRP A 62 -0.13 -6.53 2.16
CA TRP A 62 -0.41 -5.35 2.98
C TRP A 62 -1.08 -5.76 4.28
N THR A 63 -0.53 -5.33 5.40
CA THR A 63 -1.11 -5.55 6.72
C THR A 63 -1.60 -4.22 7.28
N CYS A 64 -2.90 -4.15 7.56
CA CYS A 64 -3.53 -3.00 8.19
C CYS A 64 -3.86 -3.35 9.64
N LYS A 65 -3.34 -2.57 10.58
CA LYS A 65 -3.62 -2.70 12.01
C LYS A 65 -4.51 -1.53 12.43
N PHE A 66 -5.74 -1.84 12.83
CA PHE A 66 -6.69 -0.83 13.26
C PHE A 66 -6.55 -0.50 14.75
N ARG A 67 -7.05 0.67 15.15
CA ARG A 67 -7.02 1.13 16.57
C ARG A 67 -7.68 0.15 17.54
N ASN A 68 -8.72 -0.54 17.11
CA ASN A 68 -9.45 -1.52 17.92
C ASN A 68 -8.74 -2.88 18.03
N GLY A 69 -7.53 -3.01 17.48
CA GLY A 69 -6.77 -4.25 17.49
C GLY A 69 -7.07 -5.21 16.35
N VAL A 70 -8.04 -4.91 15.50
CA VAL A 70 -8.34 -5.73 14.30
C VAL A 70 -7.19 -5.63 13.31
N ILE A 71 -6.79 -6.76 12.75
CA ILE A 71 -5.77 -6.85 11.71
C ILE A 71 -6.42 -7.38 10.45
N LYS A 72 -6.22 -6.67 9.33
CA LYS A 72 -6.63 -7.14 8.00
C LYS A 72 -5.40 -7.22 7.10
N ARG A 73 -5.38 -8.24 6.23
CA ARG A 73 -4.31 -8.44 5.26
C ARG A 73 -4.89 -8.53 3.87
N PHE A 74 -4.18 -7.89 2.93
CA PHE A 74 -4.54 -7.85 1.52
C PHE A 74 -3.32 -8.26 0.71
N LYS A 75 -3.51 -9.22 -0.19
CA LYS A 75 -2.44 -9.75 -1.01
C LYS A 75 -2.67 -9.35 -2.46
N PHE A 76 -1.67 -8.71 -3.06
CA PHE A 76 -1.72 -8.26 -4.44
C PHE A 76 -0.62 -8.92 -5.26
N PRO A 77 -0.95 -9.53 -6.40
CA PRO A 77 0.07 -10.05 -7.30
C PRO A 77 0.88 -8.92 -7.92
N ILE A 78 2.18 -9.15 -8.08
CA ILE A 78 3.11 -8.30 -8.79
C ILE A 78 3.82 -9.13 -9.86
N ARG A 79 4.49 -8.46 -10.81
CA ARG A 79 5.18 -9.15 -11.91
C ARG A 79 4.25 -10.09 -12.69
N THR A 80 3.06 -9.60 -12.98
CA THR A 80 2.05 -10.35 -13.72
C THR A 80 2.33 -10.44 -15.22
N THR A 81 3.27 -9.63 -15.71
CA THR A 81 3.73 -9.63 -17.12
C THR A 81 5.22 -9.93 -17.18
N PRO A 82 5.68 -10.65 -18.21
CA PRO A 82 7.11 -10.85 -18.43
C PRO A 82 7.87 -9.53 -18.55
N GLU A 83 9.10 -9.51 -18.02
CA GLU A 83 9.93 -8.33 -18.06
C GLU A 83 10.15 -7.83 -19.48
N GLY A 84 10.04 -6.53 -19.70
CA GLY A 84 10.22 -5.89 -21.00
C GLY A 84 9.04 -6.02 -21.96
N THR A 85 7.96 -6.71 -21.59
CA THR A 85 6.77 -6.90 -22.43
C THR A 85 5.61 -5.99 -22.05
N ALA A 86 5.66 -5.32 -20.91
CA ALA A 86 4.60 -4.43 -20.47
C ALA A 86 4.50 -3.21 -21.41
N ASN A 87 3.36 -3.05 -22.04
CA ASN A 87 3.02 -1.90 -22.86
C ASN A 87 1.64 -1.40 -22.46
N ALA A 88 1.60 -0.54 -21.49
CA ALA A 88 0.35 -0.04 -20.90
C ALA A 88 -0.56 0.63 -21.94
N TYR A 89 0.04 1.33 -22.92
CA TYR A 89 -0.75 1.98 -23.97
C TYR A 89 -1.41 0.98 -24.91
N ALA A 90 -0.68 -0.05 -25.32
CA ALA A 90 -1.24 -1.11 -26.18
C ALA A 90 -2.29 -1.93 -25.45
N ASP A 91 -2.05 -2.19 -24.16
CA ASP A 91 -2.97 -2.94 -23.32
C ASP A 91 -4.29 -2.20 -23.05
N LEU A 92 -4.25 -0.87 -23.04
CA LEU A 92 -5.44 -0.03 -22.86
C LEU A 92 -6.13 0.33 -24.18
N LYS A 93 -5.45 0.17 -25.30
CA LYS A 93 -6.01 0.52 -26.60
C LYS A 93 -7.24 -0.34 -26.93
N GLY A 94 -8.37 0.33 -27.14
CA GLY A 94 -9.62 -0.32 -27.47
C GLY A 94 -10.35 -0.97 -26.28
N LYS A 95 -9.84 -0.84 -25.08
CA LYS A 95 -10.59 -1.21 -23.87
C LYS A 95 -11.61 -0.15 -23.53
N ASP A 96 -12.79 -0.59 -23.18
CA ASP A 96 -13.84 0.27 -22.69
C ASP A 96 -13.45 0.84 -21.32
N LEU A 97 -13.40 2.16 -21.23
CA LEU A 97 -13.11 2.85 -19.95
C LEU A 97 -14.28 2.74 -18.96
N ASP A 98 -15.46 2.39 -19.44
CA ASP A 98 -16.62 2.08 -18.60
C ASP A 98 -16.59 0.65 -18.05
N GLY A 99 -15.56 -0.12 -18.40
CA GLY A 99 -15.37 -1.48 -17.89
C GLY A 99 -14.91 -1.54 -16.44
N GLY A 100 -14.75 -2.74 -15.93
CA GLY A 100 -14.52 -3.04 -14.53
C GLY A 100 -13.34 -2.32 -13.85
N LEU A 101 -12.39 -1.76 -14.62
CA LEU A 101 -11.26 -1.02 -14.05
C LEU A 101 -11.67 0.33 -13.42
N LEU A 102 -12.73 0.94 -13.94
CA LEU A 102 -13.28 2.21 -13.43
C LEU A 102 -14.65 2.02 -12.78
N SER A 103 -15.11 0.78 -12.68
CA SER A 103 -16.37 0.45 -12.03
C SER A 103 -16.27 0.74 -10.53
N THR A 104 -17.36 1.26 -9.98
CA THR A 104 -17.56 1.37 -8.54
C THR A 104 -18.02 0.06 -7.91
N GLU A 105 -18.25 -0.96 -8.72
CA GLU A 105 -18.57 -2.30 -8.24
C GLU A 105 -17.30 -2.96 -7.68
N GLU A 106 -17.48 -3.74 -6.62
CA GLU A 106 -16.38 -4.50 -6.03
C GLU A 106 -15.83 -5.49 -7.05
N ALA A 107 -14.51 -5.50 -7.24
CA ALA A 107 -13.86 -6.52 -8.03
C ALA A 107 -14.03 -7.88 -7.35
N ASP A 108 -14.25 -8.93 -8.14
CA ASP A 108 -14.37 -10.30 -7.64
C ASP A 108 -13.20 -10.65 -6.71
N GLY A 109 -13.51 -11.02 -5.48
CA GLY A 109 -12.52 -11.31 -4.44
C GLY A 109 -12.11 -10.12 -3.58
N TYR A 110 -12.72 -8.95 -3.80
CA TYR A 110 -12.47 -7.74 -3.03
C TYR A 110 -13.77 -7.31 -2.34
N SER A 111 -14.10 -7.93 -1.23
CA SER A 111 -15.18 -7.40 -0.40
C SER A 111 -14.60 -6.37 0.57
N ILE A 112 -14.81 -5.11 0.28
CA ILE A 112 -14.67 -4.07 1.28
C ILE A 112 -15.87 -4.24 2.21
N PRO A 113 -15.69 -4.55 3.49
CA PRO A 113 -16.82 -4.60 4.40
C PRO A 113 -17.48 -3.23 4.39
N THR A 114 -18.71 -3.18 3.90
CA THR A 114 -19.51 -1.97 4.00
C THR A 114 -19.56 -1.59 5.48
N PRO A 115 -19.15 -0.37 5.86
CA PRO A 115 -19.32 0.06 7.23
C PRO A 115 -20.79 -0.08 7.55
N GLN A 116 -21.14 -0.98 8.43
CA GLN A 116 -22.49 -0.98 8.96
C GLN A 116 -22.65 0.35 9.66
N ALA A 117 -23.51 1.19 9.10
CA ALA A 117 -23.92 2.41 9.76
C ALA A 117 -24.54 1.98 11.09
N THR A 118 -23.74 2.09 12.14
CA THR A 118 -24.27 2.04 13.49
C THR A 118 -25.02 3.34 13.70
N VAL A 119 -26.30 3.24 13.57
CA VAL A 119 -27.22 4.31 13.98
C VAL A 119 -27.11 4.48 15.49
#